data_d3a0db5613740416596ef0bc871b0389
#
_entry.id   d3a0db5613740416596ef0bc871b0389
#
_cell.length_a   1.000
_cell.length_b   1.000
_cell.length_c   1.000
_cell.angle_alpha   90.00
_cell.angle_beta   90.00
_cell.angle_gamma   90.00
#
_symmetry.space_group_name_H-M   'P 1'
#
loop_
_entity.id
_entity.type
_entity.pdbx_description
1 polymer ?
#
loop_
_entity_poly.entity_id
_entity_poly.type
_entity_poly.pdbx_seq_one_letter_code
_entity_poly.pdbx_strand_id
1 'polypeptide(L)'
;MSDPIAEAAQKHPAPEGLVYTYGTAGLRTRVCSHPANPHTANPEHSADHHSDVLDSVLTRVGMIAALRSRALKGKWIGVMITASHNPPQDNGVKLVEPMGNMLQEDWEVISTEMANKATPEDVSKYYQEIAAQQKIDLSTPARVVVARDTRASGSRLLACLVDGLNGAGAEIKDYGFLTTPQLHYMVRCLNTEGTPDAYGEPTEKGYYEKFGTAFKTALRGKKPSGSLTVDCANGVGGPKLNELIKHLPSKDEGGLEIFVINDNVIKPESLNVDCGADFVKTNQRAPPSSKAGPGDRCCSLDGDADRVVYYFKDDKNVFRLLDGDRIATLVASFLGDTVRQSGLAEKLTIGVVQTAYANGAATKYVEETLKLKVDCTPTGVKYLHHAAEKLDIGVYFEANGHGTVIFSADTLDTIAKHEPRNPGEKEALDVLRACINLINQSVGDALSDFLLVEVVLAHKQWGPQEWLSTYSDLPNRLLKVQVQDRRIFKTTDAERKLTSPEGLQALIDKEVQKVRQGRSFARASGTEDAVRVYAEAETRAEADDLARKVHDLVKAAGGA
;
A
#
# COMPACT_ATOMS: atom_id res chain seq x y z
N MET A 1 -39.09 15.81 -15.30
CA MET A 1 -38.62 14.70 -14.42
C MET A 1 -37.44 15.25 -13.66
N SER A 2 -37.34 15.01 -12.36
CA SER A 2 -36.21 15.43 -11.57
C SER A 2 -34.92 14.75 -12.04
N ASP A 3 -33.78 15.42 -11.88
CA ASP A 3 -32.45 14.86 -12.21
C ASP A 3 -31.86 14.23 -10.94
N PRO A 4 -31.87 12.90 -10.82
CA PRO A 4 -31.43 12.24 -9.59
C PRO A 4 -29.93 12.44 -9.28
N ILE A 5 -29.10 12.73 -10.28
CA ILE A 5 -27.68 13.07 -10.10
C ILE A 5 -27.55 14.45 -9.46
N ALA A 6 -28.24 15.46 -10.01
CA ALA A 6 -28.24 16.80 -9.44
C ALA A 6 -28.85 16.84 -8.03
N GLU A 7 -29.96 16.11 -7.80
CA GLU A 7 -30.56 16.00 -6.45
C GLU A 7 -29.63 15.38 -5.42
N ALA A 8 -28.90 14.32 -5.78
CA ALA A 8 -27.89 13.71 -4.88
C ALA A 8 -26.73 14.68 -4.59
N ALA A 9 -26.24 15.40 -5.62
CA ALA A 9 -25.19 16.40 -5.46
C ALA A 9 -25.62 17.59 -4.58
N GLN A 10 -26.89 17.98 -4.66
CA GLN A 10 -27.44 19.09 -3.87
C GLN A 10 -27.51 18.80 -2.37
N LYS A 11 -27.68 17.51 -1.98
CA LYS A 11 -27.65 17.12 -0.57
C LYS A 11 -26.28 17.39 0.09
N HIS A 12 -25.22 17.31 -0.71
CA HIS A 12 -23.83 17.42 -0.25
C HIS A 12 -23.08 18.44 -1.13
N PRO A 13 -23.30 19.75 -0.92
CA PRO A 13 -22.68 20.80 -1.72
C PRO A 13 -21.16 20.82 -1.53
N ALA A 14 -20.43 21.20 -2.57
CA ALA A 14 -19.00 21.41 -2.48
C ALA A 14 -18.69 22.63 -1.61
N PRO A 15 -17.72 22.53 -0.66
CA PRO A 15 -17.26 23.70 0.08
C PRO A 15 -16.61 24.73 -0.87
N GLU A 16 -16.89 26.00 -0.65
CA GLU A 16 -16.28 27.08 -1.44
C GLU A 16 -14.76 27.16 -1.23
N GLY A 17 -14.02 27.39 -2.30
CA GLY A 17 -12.58 27.65 -2.25
C GLY A 17 -11.70 26.43 -2.01
N LEU A 18 -12.27 25.22 -1.91
CA LEU A 18 -11.49 23.99 -1.81
C LEU A 18 -11.27 23.35 -3.19
N VAL A 19 -10.06 22.82 -3.38
CA VAL A 19 -9.70 22.02 -4.56
C VAL A 19 -9.22 20.66 -4.11
N TYR A 20 -9.83 19.63 -4.64
CA TYR A 20 -9.49 18.23 -4.37
C TYR A 20 -8.49 17.71 -5.40
N THR A 21 -7.57 16.85 -4.95
CA THR A 21 -6.60 16.18 -5.82
C THR A 21 -6.59 14.69 -5.54
N TYR A 22 -6.42 13.89 -6.59
CA TYR A 22 -6.17 12.47 -6.44
C TYR A 22 -4.69 12.27 -6.04
N GLY A 23 -4.46 11.59 -4.94
CA GLY A 23 -3.11 11.20 -4.51
C GLY A 23 -2.89 9.71 -4.74
N THR A 24 -1.68 9.21 -4.43
CA THR A 24 -1.32 7.79 -4.57
C THR A 24 -2.17 6.81 -3.75
N ALA A 25 -3.05 7.32 -2.90
CA ALA A 25 -3.94 6.55 -2.04
C ALA A 25 -5.42 6.99 -2.10
N GLY A 26 -5.86 7.56 -3.21
CA GLY A 26 -7.25 8.00 -3.41
C GLY A 26 -7.46 9.52 -3.34
N LEU A 27 -8.72 9.94 -3.44
CA LEU A 27 -9.09 11.36 -3.35
C LEU A 27 -8.86 11.88 -1.92
N ARG A 28 -8.08 12.94 -1.82
CA ARG A 28 -7.76 13.66 -0.57
C ARG A 28 -7.99 15.14 -0.74
N THR A 29 -8.27 15.82 0.35
CA THR A 29 -8.28 17.28 0.37
C THR A 29 -6.88 17.83 0.26
N ARG A 30 -6.69 18.77 -0.66
CA ARG A 30 -5.59 19.71 -0.64
C ARG A 30 -6.16 21.09 -0.35
N VAL A 31 -5.90 21.61 0.82
CA VAL A 31 -6.11 23.04 1.07
C VAL A 31 -5.03 23.79 0.28
N CYS A 32 -5.38 24.28 -0.90
CA CYS A 32 -4.56 25.30 -1.54
C CYS A 32 -4.74 26.58 -0.73
N SER A 33 -3.74 26.93 0.09
CA SER A 33 -3.63 28.28 0.60
C SER A 33 -3.53 29.20 -0.63
N HIS A 34 -4.60 29.92 -0.91
CA HIS A 34 -4.57 31.00 -1.91
C HIS A 34 -3.59 32.07 -1.42
N PRO A 35 -2.68 32.60 -2.25
CA PRO A 35 -1.77 33.68 -1.87
C PRO A 35 -2.45 35.04 -1.79
N ALA A 36 -3.74 35.11 -1.49
CA ALA A 36 -4.51 36.35 -1.40
C ALA A 36 -4.93 36.58 0.04
N ASN A 37 -4.05 37.23 0.77
CA ASN A 37 -4.24 37.88 2.06
C ASN A 37 -3.57 37.20 3.27
N PRO A 38 -2.33 37.62 3.64
CA PRO A 38 -1.66 37.11 4.84
C PRO A 38 -2.31 37.59 6.17
N HIS A 39 -3.38 38.37 6.12
CA HIS A 39 -4.05 38.91 7.30
C HIS A 39 -5.38 38.26 7.67
N THR A 40 -5.83 37.23 6.93
CA THR A 40 -7.07 36.52 7.24
C THR A 40 -6.86 35.02 7.53
N ALA A 41 -5.64 34.56 7.65
CA ALA A 41 -5.36 33.24 8.17
C ALA A 41 -5.63 33.24 9.68
N ASN A 42 -6.84 32.85 10.07
CA ASN A 42 -7.16 32.60 11.47
C ASN A 42 -6.43 31.30 11.86
N PRO A 43 -5.43 31.34 12.80
CA PRO A 43 -4.66 30.15 13.17
C PRO A 43 -5.53 29.07 13.84
N GLU A 44 -6.75 29.39 14.24
CA GLU A 44 -7.69 28.45 14.87
C GLU A 44 -8.42 27.53 13.90
N HIS A 45 -8.27 27.70 12.57
CA HIS A 45 -8.84 26.82 11.54
C HIS A 45 -7.77 25.99 10.81
N SER A 46 -6.54 25.99 11.28
CA SER A 46 -5.47 25.17 10.76
C SER A 46 -5.50 23.81 11.45
N ALA A 47 -5.83 22.78 10.71
CA ALA A 47 -5.57 21.35 10.98
C ALA A 47 -6.69 20.48 11.60
N ASP A 48 -7.82 21.02 12.02
CA ASP A 48 -8.84 20.19 12.65
C ASP A 48 -9.95 19.83 11.65
N HIS A 49 -10.02 18.59 11.19
CA HIS A 49 -11.10 17.95 10.45
C HIS A 49 -10.98 17.86 8.92
N HIS A 50 -9.91 17.27 8.41
CA HIS A 50 -9.81 16.92 6.97
C HIS A 50 -10.96 16.04 6.46
N SER A 51 -11.59 15.23 7.33
CA SER A 51 -12.75 14.43 6.97
C SER A 51 -14.04 15.23 6.78
N ASP A 52 -14.19 16.40 7.42
CA ASP A 52 -15.44 17.19 7.39
C ASP A 52 -15.70 17.85 6.04
N VAL A 53 -14.70 17.95 5.19
CA VAL A 53 -14.81 18.52 3.84
C VAL A 53 -14.95 17.45 2.75
N LEU A 54 -15.14 16.16 3.10
CA LEU A 54 -15.20 15.05 2.15
C LEU A 54 -16.63 14.65 1.75
N ASP A 55 -17.67 15.20 2.33
CA ASP A 55 -19.07 14.79 2.07
C ASP A 55 -19.43 14.86 0.60
N SER A 56 -19.14 15.99 -0.04
CA SER A 56 -19.37 16.17 -1.47
C SER A 56 -18.51 15.25 -2.32
N VAL A 57 -17.30 14.93 -1.89
CA VAL A 57 -16.39 14.01 -2.60
C VAL A 57 -16.97 12.61 -2.60
N LEU A 58 -17.43 12.11 -1.44
CA LEU A 58 -17.97 10.75 -1.33
C LEU A 58 -19.22 10.58 -2.18
N THR A 59 -20.12 11.58 -2.22
CA THR A 59 -21.31 11.55 -3.08
C THR A 59 -20.91 11.44 -4.55
N ARG A 60 -19.95 12.24 -5.00
CA ARG A 60 -19.46 12.22 -6.38
C ARG A 60 -18.69 10.95 -6.71
N VAL A 61 -17.94 10.41 -5.77
CA VAL A 61 -17.26 9.10 -5.92
C VAL A 61 -18.28 7.97 -6.09
N GLY A 62 -19.42 8.01 -5.41
CA GLY A 62 -20.52 7.06 -5.64
C GLY A 62 -21.02 7.09 -7.09
N MET A 63 -21.20 8.29 -7.64
CA MET A 63 -21.61 8.46 -9.05
C MET A 63 -20.53 7.92 -10.02
N ILE A 64 -19.25 8.20 -9.74
CA ILE A 64 -18.13 7.69 -10.56
C ILE A 64 -18.02 6.17 -10.47
N ALA A 65 -18.17 5.56 -9.29
CA ALA A 65 -18.16 4.12 -9.12
C ALA A 65 -19.27 3.44 -9.94
N ALA A 66 -20.46 4.02 -9.94
CA ALA A 66 -21.57 3.55 -10.76
C ALA A 66 -21.28 3.66 -12.27
N LEU A 67 -20.73 4.79 -12.74
CA LEU A 67 -20.29 4.95 -14.14
C LEU A 67 -19.21 3.92 -14.51
N ARG A 68 -18.22 3.73 -13.61
CA ARG A 68 -17.13 2.76 -13.84
C ARG A 68 -17.67 1.34 -13.95
N SER A 69 -18.60 0.94 -13.10
CA SER A 69 -19.28 -0.35 -13.20
C SER A 69 -19.95 -0.53 -14.56
N ARG A 70 -20.73 0.48 -15.01
CA ARG A 70 -21.39 0.45 -16.32
C ARG A 70 -20.42 0.40 -17.48
N ALA A 71 -19.34 1.20 -17.44
CA ALA A 71 -18.26 1.17 -18.43
C ALA A 71 -17.65 -0.24 -18.58
N LEU A 72 -17.63 -0.99 -17.48
CA LEU A 72 -17.15 -2.37 -17.42
C LEU A 72 -18.29 -3.40 -17.48
N LYS A 73 -19.41 -3.04 -18.13
CA LYS A 73 -20.56 -3.92 -18.42
C LYS A 73 -21.18 -4.53 -17.15
N GLY A 74 -21.32 -3.71 -16.11
CA GLY A 74 -21.95 -4.09 -14.83
C GLY A 74 -21.10 -4.95 -13.92
N LYS A 75 -19.77 -4.95 -14.09
CA LYS A 75 -18.85 -5.57 -13.13
C LYS A 75 -18.90 -4.85 -11.80
N TRP A 76 -18.67 -5.59 -10.71
CA TRP A 76 -18.57 -5.04 -9.36
C TRP A 76 -17.34 -4.13 -9.23
N ILE A 77 -17.55 -2.91 -8.73
CA ILE A 77 -16.51 -1.94 -8.37
C ILE A 77 -16.48 -1.81 -6.85
N GLY A 78 -15.31 -1.73 -6.26
CA GLY A 78 -15.15 -1.50 -4.83
C GLY A 78 -14.98 -0.02 -4.49
N VAL A 79 -15.48 0.39 -3.32
CA VAL A 79 -15.22 1.70 -2.72
C VAL A 79 -14.81 1.49 -1.27
N MET A 80 -13.56 1.83 -0.94
CA MET A 80 -13.02 1.78 0.41
C MET A 80 -12.91 3.17 1.02
N ILE A 81 -13.52 3.37 2.19
CA ILE A 81 -13.41 4.62 2.95
C ILE A 81 -12.34 4.43 4.03
N THR A 82 -11.19 5.04 3.83
CA THR A 82 -10.01 4.95 4.71
C THR A 82 -8.98 6.02 4.40
N ALA A 83 -8.16 6.37 5.37
CA ALA A 83 -6.92 7.15 5.18
C ALA A 83 -5.68 6.40 5.69
N SER A 84 -5.74 5.06 5.78
CA SER A 84 -4.60 4.17 6.07
C SER A 84 -3.86 4.59 7.36
N HIS A 85 -2.59 4.99 7.23
CA HIS A 85 -1.70 5.36 8.34
C HIS A 85 -1.87 6.80 8.86
N ASN A 86 -2.75 7.61 8.25
CA ASN A 86 -2.95 9.00 8.66
C ASN A 86 -3.56 9.09 10.06
N PRO A 87 -3.45 10.25 10.73
CA PRO A 87 -4.12 10.50 12.00
C PRO A 87 -5.63 10.20 11.97
N PRO A 88 -6.27 9.96 13.13
CA PRO A 88 -7.66 9.50 13.20
C PRO A 88 -8.69 10.50 12.64
N GLN A 89 -8.40 11.80 12.66
CA GLN A 89 -9.27 12.84 12.11
C GLN A 89 -9.28 12.89 10.58
N ASP A 90 -8.27 12.35 9.92
CA ASP A 90 -8.23 12.26 8.46
C ASP A 90 -9.13 11.14 7.95
N ASN A 91 -9.59 11.26 6.71
CA ASN A 91 -10.20 10.17 5.98
C ASN A 91 -9.93 10.34 4.47
N GLY A 92 -10.36 9.36 3.68
CA GLY A 92 -10.19 9.35 2.24
C GLY A 92 -11.04 8.26 1.61
N VAL A 93 -10.92 8.10 0.29
CA VAL A 93 -11.65 7.10 -0.47
C VAL A 93 -10.79 6.52 -1.58
N LYS A 94 -10.81 5.21 -1.73
CA LYS A 94 -10.14 4.44 -2.79
C LYS A 94 -11.19 3.70 -3.61
N LEU A 95 -11.02 3.66 -4.95
CA LEU A 95 -11.84 2.81 -5.82
C LEU A 95 -11.05 1.58 -6.23
N VAL A 96 -11.76 0.47 -6.39
CA VAL A 96 -11.19 -0.86 -6.67
C VAL A 96 -11.79 -1.41 -7.96
N GLU A 97 -10.94 -1.77 -8.90
CA GLU A 97 -11.29 -2.37 -10.19
C GLU A 97 -11.76 -3.84 -10.05
N PRO A 98 -12.43 -4.42 -11.05
CA PRO A 98 -13.02 -5.77 -10.96
C PRO A 98 -12.08 -6.90 -10.59
N MET A 99 -10.80 -6.82 -10.94
CA MET A 99 -9.81 -7.83 -10.57
C MET A 99 -9.13 -7.55 -9.22
N GLY A 100 -9.66 -6.60 -8.46
CA GLY A 100 -9.11 -6.19 -7.18
C GLY A 100 -7.93 -5.21 -7.32
N ASN A 101 -7.65 -4.69 -8.50
CA ASN A 101 -6.58 -3.73 -8.73
C ASN A 101 -7.03 -2.31 -8.33
N MET A 102 -6.07 -1.39 -8.24
CA MET A 102 -6.35 0.04 -8.05
C MET A 102 -7.01 0.64 -9.30
N LEU A 103 -7.74 1.74 -9.12
CA LEU A 103 -8.42 2.46 -10.21
C LEU A 103 -7.43 2.86 -11.32
N GLN A 104 -7.85 2.73 -12.59
CA GLN A 104 -7.08 3.19 -13.76
C GLN A 104 -6.77 4.68 -13.70
N GLU A 105 -5.60 5.09 -14.21
CA GLU A 105 -5.14 6.49 -14.20
C GLU A 105 -6.11 7.47 -14.84
N ASP A 106 -6.67 7.13 -16.00
CA ASP A 106 -7.66 7.99 -16.70
C ASP A 106 -8.87 8.26 -15.84
N TRP A 107 -9.31 7.27 -15.05
CA TRP A 107 -10.44 7.42 -14.15
C TRP A 107 -10.11 8.18 -12.86
N GLU A 108 -8.84 8.28 -12.49
CA GLU A 108 -8.39 9.17 -11.42
C GLU A 108 -8.56 10.64 -11.82
N VAL A 109 -8.22 10.97 -13.08
CA VAL A 109 -8.42 12.31 -13.63
C VAL A 109 -9.92 12.65 -13.65
N ILE A 110 -10.75 11.75 -14.19
CA ILE A 110 -12.22 11.90 -14.22
C ILE A 110 -12.78 12.08 -12.81
N SER A 111 -12.32 11.29 -11.83
CA SER A 111 -12.76 11.37 -10.44
C SER A 111 -12.39 12.70 -9.81
N THR A 112 -11.19 13.19 -10.10
CA THR A 112 -10.69 14.49 -9.62
C THR A 112 -11.51 15.64 -10.19
N GLU A 113 -11.79 15.61 -11.47
CA GLU A 113 -12.62 16.63 -12.13
C GLU A 113 -14.06 16.63 -11.60
N MET A 114 -14.65 15.44 -11.41
CA MET A 114 -15.98 15.30 -10.82
C MET A 114 -16.01 15.87 -9.39
N ALA A 115 -15.00 15.57 -8.57
CA ALA A 115 -14.91 16.05 -7.20
C ALA A 115 -14.86 17.59 -7.12
N ASN A 116 -14.33 18.25 -8.15
CA ASN A 116 -14.17 19.70 -8.21
C ASN A 116 -15.32 20.46 -8.93
N LYS A 117 -16.38 19.79 -9.35
CA LYS A 117 -17.55 20.49 -9.92
C LYS A 117 -18.26 21.29 -8.82
N ALA A 118 -18.53 22.57 -9.08
CA ALA A 118 -19.00 23.49 -8.05
C ALA A 118 -20.49 23.34 -7.74
N THR A 119 -21.33 23.19 -8.78
CA THR A 119 -22.80 23.15 -8.66
C THR A 119 -23.38 21.76 -8.94
N PRO A 120 -24.58 21.45 -8.43
CA PRO A 120 -25.27 20.20 -8.77
C PRO A 120 -25.51 20.03 -10.27
N GLU A 121 -25.78 21.12 -10.98
CA GLU A 121 -25.97 21.14 -12.43
C GLU A 121 -24.68 20.79 -13.17
N ASP A 122 -23.52 21.34 -12.72
CA ASP A 122 -22.22 21.00 -13.29
C ASP A 122 -21.86 19.52 -13.04
N VAL A 123 -22.21 18.97 -11.89
CA VAL A 123 -22.02 17.55 -11.56
C VAL A 123 -22.84 16.69 -12.52
N SER A 124 -24.13 16.98 -12.69
CA SER A 124 -24.99 16.21 -13.59
C SER A 124 -24.54 16.33 -15.04
N LYS A 125 -24.23 17.54 -15.51
CA LYS A 125 -23.70 17.77 -16.85
C LYS A 125 -22.44 16.95 -17.10
N TYR A 126 -21.48 17.00 -16.17
CA TYR A 126 -20.23 16.26 -16.31
C TYR A 126 -20.45 14.74 -16.26
N TYR A 127 -21.38 14.24 -15.45
CA TYR A 127 -21.79 12.83 -15.43
C TYR A 127 -22.25 12.36 -16.81
N GLN A 128 -23.09 13.15 -17.50
CA GLN A 128 -23.56 12.86 -18.86
C GLN A 128 -22.43 12.97 -19.90
N GLU A 129 -21.53 13.94 -19.74
CA GLU A 129 -20.36 14.10 -20.61
C GLU A 129 -19.43 12.88 -20.52
N ILE A 130 -19.14 12.37 -19.31
CA ILE A 130 -18.37 11.13 -19.12
C ILE A 130 -19.07 9.96 -19.80
N ALA A 131 -20.38 9.81 -19.58
CA ALA A 131 -21.15 8.72 -20.18
C ALA A 131 -21.05 8.73 -21.70
N ALA A 132 -21.17 9.91 -22.31
CA ALA A 132 -21.05 10.06 -23.77
C ALA A 132 -19.63 9.80 -24.28
N GLN A 133 -18.60 10.39 -23.65
CA GLN A 133 -17.20 10.26 -24.06
C GLN A 133 -16.72 8.82 -23.96
N GLN A 134 -17.06 8.14 -22.86
CA GLN A 134 -16.69 6.75 -22.61
C GLN A 134 -17.65 5.74 -23.26
N LYS A 135 -18.69 6.22 -24.00
CA LYS A 135 -19.72 5.39 -24.65
C LYS A 135 -20.41 4.42 -23.68
N ILE A 136 -20.73 4.91 -22.49
CA ILE A 136 -21.36 4.13 -21.43
C ILE A 136 -22.87 4.05 -21.67
N ASP A 137 -23.39 2.83 -21.72
CA ASP A 137 -24.83 2.60 -21.68
C ASP A 137 -25.34 2.73 -20.24
N LEU A 138 -26.04 3.84 -19.96
CA LEU A 138 -26.59 4.13 -18.64
C LEU A 138 -27.73 3.17 -18.22
N SER A 139 -28.28 2.37 -19.12
CA SER A 139 -29.25 1.32 -18.82
C SER A 139 -28.60 0.06 -18.23
N THR A 140 -27.31 -0.11 -18.42
CA THR A 140 -26.55 -1.22 -17.81
C THR A 140 -26.63 -1.13 -16.28
N PRO A 141 -26.98 -2.21 -15.55
CA PRO A 141 -26.97 -2.19 -14.09
C PRO A 141 -25.58 -1.84 -13.55
N ALA A 142 -25.51 -0.87 -12.65
CA ALA A 142 -24.28 -0.57 -11.92
C ALA A 142 -24.23 -1.37 -10.62
N ARG A 143 -23.06 -1.92 -10.25
CA ARG A 143 -22.85 -2.73 -9.07
C ARG A 143 -21.65 -2.24 -8.27
N VAL A 144 -21.87 -1.90 -7.01
CA VAL A 144 -20.81 -1.33 -6.16
C VAL A 144 -20.77 -2.00 -4.79
N VAL A 145 -19.57 -2.41 -4.41
CA VAL A 145 -19.26 -2.95 -3.08
C VAL A 145 -18.63 -1.84 -2.25
N VAL A 146 -19.09 -1.68 -1.02
CA VAL A 146 -18.54 -0.64 -0.14
C VAL A 146 -18.05 -1.24 1.17
N ALA A 147 -16.97 -0.67 1.70
CA ALA A 147 -16.48 -0.96 3.04
C ALA A 147 -15.74 0.25 3.62
N ARG A 148 -15.45 0.21 4.92
CA ARG A 148 -14.74 1.26 5.63
C ARG A 148 -13.85 0.71 6.73
N ASP A 149 -12.85 1.50 7.13
CA ASP A 149 -12.10 1.29 8.35
C ASP A 149 -12.86 1.79 9.59
N THR A 150 -12.19 1.84 10.73
CA THR A 150 -12.79 2.15 12.04
C THR A 150 -12.80 3.64 12.40
N ARG A 151 -12.48 4.54 11.47
CA ARG A 151 -12.49 5.99 11.70
C ARG A 151 -13.89 6.50 12.03
N ALA A 152 -13.99 7.43 12.98
CA ALA A 152 -15.27 7.99 13.45
C ALA A 152 -16.10 8.60 12.31
N SER A 153 -15.45 9.26 11.34
CA SER A 153 -16.12 9.87 10.19
C SER A 153 -16.68 8.85 9.17
N GLY A 154 -16.28 7.57 9.25
CA GLY A 154 -16.61 6.55 8.25
C GLY A 154 -18.10 6.38 8.01
N SER A 155 -18.94 6.38 9.06
CA SER A 155 -20.40 6.21 8.92
C SER A 155 -21.07 7.40 8.22
N ARG A 156 -20.64 8.63 8.51
CA ARG A 156 -21.13 9.84 7.84
C ARG A 156 -20.74 9.84 6.36
N LEU A 157 -19.50 9.55 6.08
CA LEU A 157 -18.97 9.50 4.70
C LEU A 157 -19.62 8.38 3.88
N LEU A 158 -19.92 7.24 4.51
CA LEU A 158 -20.70 6.16 3.86
C LEU A 158 -22.10 6.63 3.48
N ALA A 159 -22.79 7.37 4.32
CA ALA A 159 -24.13 7.91 3.99
C ALA A 159 -24.07 8.85 2.77
N CYS A 160 -23.05 9.71 2.69
CA CYS A 160 -22.82 10.57 1.52
C CYS A 160 -22.53 9.75 0.24
N LEU A 161 -21.72 8.71 0.35
CA LEU A 161 -21.42 7.79 -0.75
C LEU A 161 -22.69 7.10 -1.25
N VAL A 162 -23.54 6.60 -0.34
CA VAL A 162 -24.79 5.91 -0.64
C VAL A 162 -25.79 6.84 -1.35
N ASP A 163 -25.87 8.13 -0.96
CA ASP A 163 -26.69 9.11 -1.67
C ASP A 163 -26.25 9.25 -3.15
N GLY A 164 -24.94 9.31 -3.40
CA GLY A 164 -24.42 9.36 -4.77
C GLY A 164 -24.69 8.08 -5.58
N LEU A 165 -24.52 6.91 -4.96
CA LEU A 165 -24.81 5.62 -5.58
C LEU A 165 -26.30 5.47 -5.90
N ASN A 166 -27.18 5.86 -4.98
CA ASN A 166 -28.64 5.84 -5.19
C ASN A 166 -29.07 6.81 -6.31
N GLY A 167 -28.50 8.04 -6.33
CA GLY A 167 -28.73 8.99 -7.42
C GLY A 167 -28.32 8.45 -8.79
N ALA A 168 -27.26 7.64 -8.81
CA ALA A 168 -26.82 6.95 -10.02
C ALA A 168 -27.53 5.61 -10.28
N GLY A 169 -28.46 5.16 -9.42
CA GLY A 169 -29.21 3.91 -9.60
C GLY A 169 -28.33 2.66 -9.50
N ALA A 170 -27.36 2.63 -8.60
CA ALA A 170 -26.48 1.48 -8.42
C ALA A 170 -27.04 0.46 -7.41
N GLU A 171 -26.80 -0.82 -7.69
CA GLU A 171 -26.92 -1.90 -6.70
C GLU A 171 -25.74 -1.80 -5.71
N ILE A 172 -26.02 -1.77 -4.40
CA ILE A 172 -25.03 -1.56 -3.34
C ILE A 172 -24.93 -2.80 -2.46
N LYS A 173 -23.69 -3.26 -2.23
CA LYS A 173 -23.39 -4.29 -1.25
C LYS A 173 -22.43 -3.71 -0.21
N ASP A 174 -22.94 -3.44 0.99
CA ASP A 174 -22.15 -2.93 2.13
C ASP A 174 -21.62 -4.10 2.95
N TYR A 175 -20.30 -4.22 3.04
CA TYR A 175 -19.60 -5.20 3.88
C TYR A 175 -19.23 -4.65 5.27
N GLY A 176 -19.56 -3.38 5.56
CA GLY A 176 -19.27 -2.77 6.86
C GLY A 176 -17.79 -2.51 7.07
N PHE A 177 -17.23 -3.02 8.17
CA PHE A 177 -15.83 -2.86 8.50
C PHE A 177 -14.98 -3.97 7.87
N LEU A 178 -14.12 -3.59 6.93
CA LEU A 178 -13.10 -4.46 6.33
C LEU A 178 -11.72 -3.78 6.34
N THR A 179 -10.67 -4.57 6.25
CA THR A 179 -9.37 -4.06 5.82
C THR A 179 -9.43 -3.68 4.34
N THR A 180 -8.56 -2.77 3.90
CA THR A 180 -8.47 -2.43 2.48
C THR A 180 -8.24 -3.69 1.62
N PRO A 181 -7.28 -4.59 1.94
CA PRO A 181 -7.08 -5.81 1.17
C PRO A 181 -8.28 -6.77 1.15
N GLN A 182 -9.05 -6.85 2.25
CA GLN A 182 -10.27 -7.65 2.26
C GLN A 182 -11.30 -7.13 1.27
N LEU A 183 -11.49 -5.80 1.14
CA LEU A 183 -12.38 -5.27 0.11
C LEU A 183 -11.89 -5.63 -1.30
N HIS A 184 -10.61 -5.48 -1.59
CA HIS A 184 -10.00 -5.87 -2.87
C HIS A 184 -10.24 -7.36 -3.18
N TYR A 185 -10.07 -8.22 -2.18
CA TYR A 185 -10.39 -9.64 -2.26
C TYR A 185 -11.87 -9.87 -2.59
N MET A 186 -12.81 -9.20 -1.87
CA MET A 186 -14.26 -9.36 -2.10
C MET A 186 -14.65 -8.97 -3.53
N VAL A 187 -14.13 -7.85 -4.03
CA VAL A 187 -14.39 -7.37 -5.40
C VAL A 187 -13.94 -8.40 -6.42
N ARG A 188 -12.71 -8.92 -6.28
CA ARG A 188 -12.17 -9.94 -7.18
C ARG A 188 -13.00 -11.22 -7.13
N CYS A 189 -13.36 -11.72 -5.94
CA CYS A 189 -14.18 -12.91 -5.80
C CYS A 189 -15.52 -12.76 -6.50
N LEU A 190 -16.25 -11.66 -6.27
CA LEU A 190 -17.54 -11.39 -6.92
C LEU A 190 -17.47 -11.34 -8.44
N ASN A 191 -16.37 -10.86 -9.00
CA ASN A 191 -16.20 -10.74 -10.45
C ASN A 191 -15.66 -12.03 -11.11
N THR A 192 -15.12 -12.96 -10.34
CA THR A 192 -14.57 -14.23 -10.83
C THR A 192 -15.40 -15.44 -10.40
N GLU A 193 -16.47 -15.24 -9.62
CA GLU A 193 -17.37 -16.30 -9.19
C GLU A 193 -17.96 -17.07 -10.39
N GLY A 194 -17.93 -18.39 -10.32
CA GLY A 194 -18.43 -19.26 -11.40
C GLY A 194 -17.58 -19.31 -12.67
N THR A 195 -16.39 -18.70 -12.67
CA THR A 195 -15.42 -18.79 -13.77
C THR A 195 -14.27 -19.73 -13.42
N PRO A 196 -13.47 -20.19 -14.42
CA PRO A 196 -12.26 -20.96 -14.16
C PRO A 196 -11.24 -20.22 -13.28
N ASP A 197 -11.29 -18.89 -13.25
CA ASP A 197 -10.39 -18.02 -12.49
C ASP A 197 -10.96 -17.63 -11.11
N ALA A 198 -11.94 -18.39 -10.59
CA ALA A 198 -12.58 -18.12 -9.29
C ALA A 198 -11.53 -17.96 -8.18
N TYR A 199 -11.49 -16.75 -7.60
CA TYR A 199 -10.42 -16.39 -6.66
C TYR A 199 -10.69 -16.88 -5.24
N GLY A 200 -11.94 -17.02 -4.85
CA GLY A 200 -12.39 -17.47 -3.54
C GLY A 200 -13.87 -17.17 -3.32
N GLU A 201 -14.33 -17.39 -2.10
CA GLU A 201 -15.69 -17.04 -1.69
C GLU A 201 -15.74 -15.56 -1.28
N PRO A 202 -16.72 -14.75 -1.76
CA PRO A 202 -16.81 -13.32 -1.49
C PRO A 202 -17.38 -13.02 -0.09
N THR A 203 -16.77 -13.61 0.95
CA THR A 203 -17.13 -13.46 2.36
C THR A 203 -15.87 -13.33 3.23
N GLU A 204 -16.00 -12.72 4.42
CA GLU A 204 -14.89 -12.69 5.38
C GLU A 204 -14.43 -14.10 5.76
N LYS A 205 -15.38 -15.02 5.95
CA LYS A 205 -15.08 -16.43 6.23
C LYS A 205 -14.25 -17.05 5.11
N GLY A 206 -14.64 -16.82 3.84
CA GLY A 206 -13.90 -17.31 2.68
C GLY A 206 -12.48 -16.77 2.62
N TYR A 207 -12.28 -15.50 2.99
CA TYR A 207 -10.96 -14.90 3.13
C TYR A 207 -10.11 -15.65 4.19
N TYR A 208 -10.63 -15.83 5.40
CA TYR A 208 -9.89 -16.48 6.48
C TYR A 208 -9.60 -17.96 6.18
N GLU A 209 -10.55 -18.68 5.61
CA GLU A 209 -10.37 -20.09 5.24
C GLU A 209 -9.32 -20.26 4.13
N LYS A 210 -9.33 -19.38 3.11
CA LYS A 210 -8.33 -19.40 2.04
C LYS A 210 -6.93 -19.20 2.59
N PHE A 211 -6.70 -18.11 3.33
CA PHE A 211 -5.36 -17.78 3.82
C PHE A 211 -4.90 -18.72 4.93
N GLY A 212 -5.77 -19.15 5.82
CA GLY A 212 -5.46 -20.13 6.87
C GLY A 212 -5.08 -21.50 6.28
N THR A 213 -5.83 -21.97 5.29
CA THR A 213 -5.53 -23.22 4.57
C THR A 213 -4.22 -23.13 3.81
N ALA A 214 -3.99 -22.02 3.10
CA ALA A 214 -2.77 -21.79 2.35
C ALA A 214 -1.55 -21.71 3.27
N PHE A 215 -1.65 -21.03 4.42
CA PHE A 215 -0.60 -20.96 5.43
C PHE A 215 -0.23 -22.36 5.95
N LYS A 216 -1.21 -23.15 6.40
CA LYS A 216 -0.99 -24.52 6.84
C LYS A 216 -0.31 -25.39 5.76
N THR A 217 -0.78 -25.25 4.52
CA THR A 217 -0.23 -26.01 3.37
C THR A 217 1.19 -25.56 3.06
N ALA A 218 1.47 -24.27 3.07
CA ALA A 218 2.80 -23.71 2.79
C ALA A 218 3.83 -24.11 3.85
N LEU A 219 3.46 -24.19 5.11
CA LEU A 219 4.33 -24.66 6.19
C LEU A 219 4.83 -26.10 5.98
N ARG A 220 4.03 -26.98 5.36
CA ARG A 220 4.39 -28.41 5.13
C ARG A 220 5.00 -29.10 6.36
N GLY A 221 4.45 -28.85 7.53
CA GLY A 221 4.93 -29.40 8.80
C GLY A 221 6.19 -28.72 9.35
N LYS A 222 6.73 -27.70 8.69
CA LYS A 222 7.71 -26.79 9.30
C LYS A 222 7.03 -26.00 10.42
N LYS A 223 7.75 -25.74 11.49
CA LYS A 223 7.20 -25.03 12.65
C LYS A 223 7.82 -23.64 12.75
N PRO A 224 6.99 -22.56 12.76
CA PRO A 224 7.48 -21.25 13.13
C PRO A 224 8.16 -21.28 14.50
N SER A 225 9.30 -20.62 14.65
CA SER A 225 10.01 -20.54 15.93
C SER A 225 9.45 -19.42 16.80
N GLY A 226 9.33 -19.66 18.11
CA GLY A 226 8.92 -18.65 19.08
C GLY A 226 7.49 -18.16 18.90
N SER A 227 7.27 -16.89 19.23
CA SER A 227 5.99 -16.19 19.09
C SER A 227 6.14 -14.94 18.25
N LEU A 228 4.99 -14.38 17.80
CA LEU A 228 4.92 -13.11 17.10
C LEU A 228 4.01 -12.16 17.87
N THR A 229 4.50 -10.97 18.22
CA THR A 229 3.66 -9.88 18.72
C THR A 229 3.24 -9.01 17.55
N VAL A 230 1.92 -8.86 17.33
CA VAL A 230 1.34 -8.05 16.26
C VAL A 230 0.67 -6.82 16.83
N ASP A 231 1.21 -5.66 16.50
CA ASP A 231 0.61 -4.36 16.79
C ASP A 231 -0.36 -3.99 15.66
N CYS A 232 -1.64 -3.86 15.98
CA CYS A 232 -2.71 -3.62 15.02
C CYS A 232 -3.10 -2.13 14.89
N ALA A 233 -2.26 -1.21 15.34
CA ALA A 233 -2.45 0.25 15.19
C ALA A 233 -3.79 0.79 15.74
N ASN A 234 -4.49 0.07 16.61
CA ASN A 234 -5.90 0.29 17.01
C ASN A 234 -6.84 0.38 15.79
N GLY A 235 -6.47 -0.22 14.67
CA GLY A 235 -7.19 -0.22 13.40
C GLY A 235 -8.04 -1.46 13.16
N VAL A 236 -8.70 -1.48 12.01
CA VAL A 236 -9.60 -2.57 11.59
C VAL A 236 -8.86 -3.92 11.49
N GLY A 237 -7.54 -3.91 11.32
CA GLY A 237 -6.71 -5.12 11.32
C GLY A 237 -6.81 -5.93 12.61
N GLY A 238 -7.03 -5.30 13.79
CA GLY A 238 -7.11 -5.99 15.07
C GLY A 238 -8.23 -7.05 15.13
N PRO A 239 -9.50 -6.68 15.02
CA PRO A 239 -10.60 -7.66 15.00
C PRO A 239 -10.48 -8.67 13.86
N LYS A 240 -9.97 -8.26 12.68
CA LYS A 240 -9.79 -9.18 11.54
C LYS A 240 -8.67 -10.19 11.77
N LEU A 241 -7.59 -9.80 12.43
CA LEU A 241 -6.55 -10.73 12.87
C LEU A 241 -7.05 -11.71 13.92
N ASN A 242 -7.82 -11.23 14.91
CA ASN A 242 -8.41 -12.10 15.92
C ASN A 242 -9.33 -13.18 15.31
N GLU A 243 -10.04 -12.88 14.21
CA GLU A 243 -10.79 -13.89 13.46
C GLU A 243 -9.87 -14.81 12.66
N LEU A 244 -8.89 -14.27 11.95
CA LEU A 244 -7.94 -15.05 11.15
C LEU A 244 -7.20 -16.11 12.00
N ILE A 245 -6.79 -15.76 13.22
CA ILE A 245 -6.08 -16.66 14.14
C ILE A 245 -6.89 -17.96 14.38
N LYS A 246 -8.23 -17.89 14.39
CA LYS A 246 -9.10 -19.08 14.58
C LYS A 246 -9.01 -20.07 13.41
N HIS A 247 -8.51 -19.64 12.26
CA HIS A 247 -8.33 -20.44 11.05
C HIS A 247 -6.88 -20.91 10.86
N LEU A 248 -5.95 -20.46 11.72
CA LEU A 248 -4.56 -20.89 11.69
C LEU A 248 -4.37 -22.16 12.55
N PRO A 249 -3.34 -22.99 12.27
CA PRO A 249 -2.95 -24.07 13.15
C PRO A 249 -2.64 -23.52 14.56
N SER A 250 -3.15 -24.17 15.59
CA SER A 250 -2.83 -23.86 16.98
C SER A 250 -1.35 -24.16 17.29
N LYS A 251 -0.83 -23.64 18.40
CA LYS A 251 0.53 -23.94 18.87
C LYS A 251 0.76 -25.43 19.07
N ASP A 252 -0.23 -26.15 19.59
CA ASP A 252 -0.16 -27.60 19.80
C ASP A 252 -0.11 -28.37 18.49
N GLU A 253 -0.71 -27.86 17.42
CA GLU A 253 -0.61 -28.36 16.05
C GLU A 253 0.68 -27.92 15.32
N GLY A 254 1.57 -27.19 16.00
CA GLY A 254 2.81 -26.67 15.46
C GLY A 254 2.66 -25.35 14.70
N GLY A 255 1.58 -24.62 14.96
CA GLY A 255 1.35 -23.28 14.41
C GLY A 255 2.07 -22.17 15.18
N LEU A 256 1.86 -20.95 14.74
CA LEU A 256 2.44 -19.73 15.30
C LEU A 256 1.62 -19.26 16.52
N GLU A 257 2.32 -18.95 17.62
CA GLU A 257 1.72 -18.26 18.77
C GLU A 257 1.73 -16.75 18.51
N ILE A 258 0.54 -16.15 18.43
CA ILE A 258 0.36 -14.72 18.10
C ILE A 258 -0.19 -13.97 19.31
N PHE A 259 0.49 -12.89 19.70
CA PHE A 259 0.04 -11.94 20.70
C PHE A 259 -0.39 -10.64 20.02
N VAL A 260 -1.68 -10.33 20.12
CA VAL A 260 -2.25 -9.11 19.51
C VAL A 260 -2.19 -7.97 20.51
N ILE A 261 -1.69 -6.81 20.09
CA ILE A 261 -1.66 -5.56 20.86
C ILE A 261 -2.23 -4.41 20.03
N ASN A 262 -2.67 -3.33 20.69
CA ASN A 262 -3.28 -2.17 20.05
C ASN A 262 -4.41 -2.58 19.08
N ASP A 263 -5.35 -3.34 19.56
CA ASP A 263 -6.54 -3.82 18.81
C ASP A 263 -7.85 -3.14 19.23
N ASN A 264 -7.76 -2.03 19.99
CA ASN A 264 -8.92 -1.33 20.53
C ASN A 264 -9.56 -0.40 19.50
N VAL A 265 -10.53 -0.93 18.77
CA VAL A 265 -11.30 -0.16 17.77
C VAL A 265 -12.49 0.63 18.36
N ILE A 266 -12.76 0.51 19.67
CA ILE A 266 -13.85 1.24 20.34
C ILE A 266 -13.50 2.72 20.52
N LYS A 267 -12.20 3.05 20.51
CA LYS A 267 -11.67 4.40 20.64
C LYS A 267 -11.05 4.86 19.31
N PRO A 268 -11.85 5.35 18.35
CA PRO A 268 -11.35 5.73 17.03
C PRO A 268 -10.24 6.77 17.08
N GLU A 269 -10.21 7.62 18.12
CA GLU A 269 -9.18 8.63 18.36
C GLU A 269 -7.79 8.05 18.67
N SER A 270 -7.72 6.75 19.00
CA SER A 270 -6.44 6.08 19.25
C SER A 270 -5.82 5.43 18.00
N LEU A 271 -6.51 5.46 16.87
CA LEU A 271 -6.05 4.88 15.61
C LEU A 271 -4.72 5.49 15.16
N ASN A 272 -3.69 4.67 14.93
CA ASN A 272 -2.34 5.08 14.54
C ASN A 272 -1.61 6.01 15.54
N VAL A 273 -2.14 6.21 16.75
CA VAL A 273 -1.51 7.09 17.75
C VAL A 273 -0.53 6.29 18.59
N ASP A 274 0.74 6.66 18.53
CA ASP A 274 1.86 5.99 19.20
C ASP A 274 1.96 4.48 18.92
N CYS A 275 1.43 4.02 17.80
CA CYS A 275 1.41 2.63 17.38
C CYS A 275 1.33 2.51 15.84
N GLY A 276 1.49 1.30 15.33
CA GLY A 276 1.38 0.98 13.92
C GLY A 276 2.67 1.12 13.12
N ALA A 277 2.61 0.66 11.87
CA ALA A 277 3.78 0.52 11.00
C ALA A 277 4.52 1.85 10.75
N ASP A 278 3.77 2.94 10.52
CA ASP A 278 4.37 4.26 10.28
C ASP A 278 5.06 4.83 11.52
N PHE A 279 4.44 4.64 12.70
CA PHE A 279 5.05 5.02 13.98
C PHE A 279 6.38 4.29 14.20
N VAL A 280 6.39 2.97 14.05
CA VAL A 280 7.58 2.13 14.27
C VAL A 280 8.70 2.50 13.30
N LYS A 281 8.37 2.67 12.03
CA LYS A 281 9.34 3.03 11.00
C LYS A 281 9.92 4.43 11.21
N THR A 282 9.07 5.40 11.48
CA THR A 282 9.48 6.81 11.61
C THR A 282 10.28 7.04 12.89
N ASN A 283 9.81 6.49 14.01
CA ASN A 283 10.42 6.73 15.32
C ASN A 283 11.53 5.75 15.66
N GLN A 284 11.74 4.69 14.86
CA GLN A 284 12.79 3.67 15.09
C GLN A 284 12.72 3.09 16.51
N ARG A 285 11.50 2.77 16.95
CA ARG A 285 11.22 2.16 18.28
C ARG A 285 9.91 1.38 18.27
N ALA A 286 9.80 0.41 19.18
CA ALA A 286 8.55 -0.30 19.41
C ALA A 286 7.46 0.63 19.98
N PRO A 287 6.17 0.33 19.75
CA PRO A 287 5.07 1.02 20.43
C PRO A 287 5.22 0.94 21.96
N PRO A 288 4.81 1.98 22.71
CA PRO A 288 4.90 1.98 24.18
C PRO A 288 4.15 0.80 24.86
N SER A 289 3.12 0.28 24.19
CA SER A 289 2.34 -0.89 24.64
C SER A 289 3.08 -2.22 24.51
N SER A 290 4.15 -2.28 23.70
CA SER A 290 4.93 -3.50 23.46
C SER A 290 5.72 -3.91 24.72
N LYS A 291 5.53 -5.18 25.15
CA LYS A 291 6.29 -5.79 26.24
C LYS A 291 7.38 -6.73 25.74
N ALA A 292 7.67 -6.71 24.44
CA ALA A 292 8.66 -7.59 23.82
C ALA A 292 10.07 -7.38 24.41
N GLY A 293 10.68 -8.48 24.78
CA GLY A 293 12.07 -8.56 25.23
C GLY A 293 13.08 -8.69 24.07
N PRO A 294 14.38 -8.83 24.39
CA PRO A 294 15.40 -9.14 23.39
C PRO A 294 15.12 -10.46 22.67
N GLY A 295 15.24 -10.47 21.34
CA GLY A 295 14.98 -11.65 20.50
C GLY A 295 13.51 -11.89 20.16
N ASP A 296 12.57 -11.27 20.85
CA ASP A 296 11.14 -11.41 20.55
C ASP A 296 10.80 -10.75 19.20
N ARG A 297 10.18 -11.53 18.32
CA ARG A 297 9.75 -11.07 16.99
C ARG A 297 8.45 -10.28 17.08
N CYS A 298 8.44 -9.10 16.50
CA CYS A 298 7.30 -8.21 16.48
C CYS A 298 7.02 -7.73 15.05
N CYS A 299 5.76 -7.43 14.75
CA CYS A 299 5.39 -6.64 13.59
C CYS A 299 4.30 -5.62 13.94
N SER A 300 4.22 -4.57 13.14
CA SER A 300 3.15 -3.56 13.24
C SER A 300 2.46 -3.43 11.90
N LEU A 301 1.13 -3.42 11.93
CA LEU A 301 0.25 -3.11 10.82
C LEU A 301 -0.05 -1.60 10.82
N ASP A 302 -0.69 -1.09 9.78
CA ASP A 302 -1.29 0.25 9.80
C ASP A 302 -2.82 0.18 9.96
N GLY A 303 -3.49 1.34 9.93
CA GLY A 303 -4.90 1.46 10.33
C GLY A 303 -5.89 0.66 9.49
N ASP A 304 -5.62 0.40 8.20
CA ASP A 304 -6.43 -0.41 7.29
C ASP A 304 -5.77 -1.73 6.88
N ALA A 305 -4.63 -2.05 7.52
CA ALA A 305 -3.88 -3.29 7.40
C ALA A 305 -3.44 -3.63 5.96
N ASP A 306 -2.98 -2.63 5.22
CA ASP A 306 -2.34 -2.80 3.90
C ASP A 306 -0.80 -2.71 3.97
N ARG A 307 -0.21 -2.45 5.16
CA ARG A 307 1.23 -2.37 5.44
C ARG A 307 1.63 -3.21 6.63
N VAL A 308 2.83 -3.79 6.56
CA VAL A 308 3.46 -4.48 7.68
C VAL A 308 4.95 -4.17 7.74
N VAL A 309 5.46 -3.86 8.92
CA VAL A 309 6.90 -3.79 9.20
C VAL A 309 7.24 -4.66 10.38
N TYR A 310 8.37 -5.35 10.31
CA TYR A 310 8.88 -6.18 11.39
C TYR A 310 9.94 -5.46 12.20
N TYR A 311 10.10 -5.86 13.44
CA TYR A 311 11.15 -5.35 14.32
C TYR A 311 11.41 -6.30 15.49
N PHE A 312 12.53 -6.11 16.15
CA PHE A 312 12.89 -6.79 17.38
C PHE A 312 13.94 -5.97 18.15
N LYS A 313 14.27 -6.37 19.38
CA LYS A 313 15.46 -5.89 20.10
C LYS A 313 16.53 -6.96 20.04
N ASP A 314 17.76 -6.58 19.69
CA ASP A 314 18.89 -7.50 19.69
C ASP A 314 19.36 -7.83 21.13
N ASP A 315 20.35 -8.71 21.25
CA ASP A 315 20.92 -9.13 22.56
C ASP A 315 21.49 -7.98 23.40
N LYS A 316 21.76 -6.83 22.75
CA LYS A 316 22.20 -5.59 23.41
C LYS A 316 21.02 -4.65 23.71
N ASN A 317 19.77 -5.14 23.57
CA ASN A 317 18.55 -4.37 23.73
C ASN A 317 18.44 -3.16 22.76
N VAL A 318 19.13 -3.22 21.62
CA VAL A 318 19.05 -2.21 20.56
C VAL A 318 17.89 -2.56 19.62
N PHE A 319 17.04 -1.58 19.34
CA PHE A 319 15.94 -1.73 18.38
C PHE A 319 16.49 -1.98 16.97
N ARG A 320 15.91 -2.97 16.29
CA ARG A 320 16.22 -3.35 14.92
C ARG A 320 14.95 -3.37 14.08
N LEU A 321 14.91 -2.55 13.04
CA LEU A 321 13.83 -2.52 12.07
C LEU A 321 14.12 -3.52 10.94
N LEU A 322 13.09 -4.25 10.54
CA LEU A 322 13.07 -5.13 9.37
C LEU A 322 11.90 -4.65 8.50
N ASP A 323 12.17 -3.63 7.71
CA ASP A 323 11.16 -2.91 6.92
C ASP A 323 10.80 -3.61 5.59
N GLY A 324 10.07 -2.92 4.72
CA GLY A 324 9.65 -3.46 3.43
C GLY A 324 10.80 -3.94 2.54
N ASP A 325 11.97 -3.29 2.58
CA ASP A 325 13.14 -3.77 1.82
C ASP A 325 13.62 -5.14 2.32
N ARG A 326 13.58 -5.33 3.64
CA ARG A 326 13.91 -6.61 4.28
C ARG A 326 12.89 -7.69 3.96
N ILE A 327 11.60 -7.36 3.94
CA ILE A 327 10.53 -8.28 3.56
C ILE A 327 10.70 -8.68 2.09
N ALA A 328 10.90 -7.71 1.19
CA ALA A 328 11.10 -7.98 -0.24
C ALA A 328 12.27 -8.94 -0.49
N THR A 329 13.43 -8.67 0.13
CA THR A 329 14.62 -9.49 -0.05
C THR A 329 14.47 -10.90 0.54
N LEU A 330 13.78 -11.04 1.67
CA LEU A 330 13.49 -12.33 2.31
C LEU A 330 12.57 -13.18 1.41
N VAL A 331 11.47 -12.59 0.95
CA VAL A 331 10.48 -13.26 0.08
C VAL A 331 11.10 -13.63 -1.28
N ALA A 332 11.84 -12.70 -1.90
CA ALA A 332 12.51 -12.94 -3.18
C ALA A 332 13.55 -14.07 -3.08
N SER A 333 14.33 -14.10 -2.00
CA SER A 333 15.28 -15.21 -1.72
C SER A 333 14.56 -16.55 -1.64
N PHE A 334 13.48 -16.62 -0.87
CA PHE A 334 12.74 -17.85 -0.67
C PHE A 334 12.05 -18.34 -1.95
N LEU A 335 11.35 -17.46 -2.66
CA LEU A 335 10.71 -17.82 -3.92
C LEU A 335 11.72 -18.22 -4.99
N GLY A 336 12.89 -17.56 -5.05
CA GLY A 336 13.98 -17.93 -5.94
C GLY A 336 14.50 -19.34 -5.66
N ASP A 337 14.71 -19.66 -4.39
CA ASP A 337 15.11 -21.03 -3.97
C ASP A 337 14.02 -22.04 -4.33
N THR A 338 12.75 -21.72 -4.07
CA THR A 338 11.62 -22.61 -4.31
C THR A 338 11.40 -22.87 -5.81
N VAL A 339 11.52 -21.86 -6.67
CA VAL A 339 11.45 -21.99 -8.13
C VAL A 339 12.59 -22.87 -8.66
N ARG A 340 13.82 -22.68 -8.14
CA ARG A 340 14.95 -23.55 -8.52
C ARG A 340 14.72 -25.02 -8.10
N GLN A 341 14.30 -25.23 -6.86
CA GLN A 341 14.05 -26.56 -6.31
C GLN A 341 12.88 -27.27 -6.99
N SER A 342 11.89 -26.54 -7.51
CA SER A 342 10.76 -27.11 -8.26
C SER A 342 11.08 -27.45 -9.72
N GLY A 343 12.32 -27.21 -10.18
CA GLY A 343 12.73 -27.48 -11.57
C GLY A 343 12.23 -26.46 -12.60
N LEU A 344 11.81 -25.25 -12.14
CA LEU A 344 11.22 -24.20 -12.98
C LEU A 344 12.20 -23.04 -13.30
N ALA A 345 13.45 -23.09 -12.84
CA ALA A 345 14.42 -22.00 -12.99
C ALA A 345 14.71 -21.59 -14.44
N GLU A 346 14.66 -22.52 -15.39
CA GLU A 346 14.87 -22.24 -16.82
C GLU A 346 13.61 -21.68 -17.51
N LYS A 347 12.46 -21.71 -16.84
CA LYS A 347 11.17 -21.29 -17.39
C LYS A 347 10.63 -20.01 -16.80
N LEU A 348 11.00 -19.69 -15.56
CA LEU A 348 10.45 -18.58 -14.80
C LEU A 348 11.55 -17.68 -14.27
N THR A 349 11.35 -16.37 -14.42
CA THR A 349 12.21 -15.32 -13.88
C THR A 349 11.55 -14.66 -12.68
N ILE A 350 12.38 -14.27 -11.71
CA ILE A 350 11.93 -13.50 -10.54
C ILE A 350 12.64 -12.16 -10.58
N GLY A 351 11.90 -11.09 -10.33
CA GLY A 351 12.45 -9.77 -10.16
C GLY A 351 11.92 -9.07 -8.91
N VAL A 352 12.71 -8.15 -8.39
CA VAL A 352 12.31 -7.23 -7.31
C VAL A 352 12.07 -5.87 -7.90
N VAL A 353 10.91 -5.29 -7.62
CA VAL A 353 10.57 -3.92 -8.03
C VAL A 353 10.61 -3.02 -6.81
N GLN A 354 11.33 -1.91 -6.90
CA GLN A 354 11.55 -1.00 -5.79
C GLN A 354 11.45 0.46 -6.22
N THR A 355 11.32 1.38 -5.26
CA THR A 355 11.46 2.82 -5.50
C THR A 355 12.89 3.28 -5.25
N ALA A 356 13.20 4.53 -5.60
CA ALA A 356 14.49 5.14 -5.30
C ALA A 356 14.82 5.19 -3.79
N TYR A 357 13.81 5.02 -2.90
CA TYR A 357 14.00 5.00 -1.46
C TYR A 357 14.52 3.67 -0.89
N ALA A 358 14.53 2.60 -1.69
CA ALA A 358 15.11 1.34 -1.24
C ALA A 358 16.60 1.51 -0.91
N ASN A 359 17.05 0.86 0.16
CA ASN A 359 18.44 0.93 0.59
C ASN A 359 19.38 0.31 -0.45
N GLY A 360 20.47 0.99 -0.78
CA GLY A 360 21.43 0.51 -1.78
C GLY A 360 22.05 -0.84 -1.44
N ALA A 361 22.19 -1.18 -0.15
CA ALA A 361 22.65 -2.50 0.27
C ALA A 361 21.61 -3.60 -0.03
N ALA A 362 20.30 -3.30 0.08
CA ALA A 362 19.24 -4.23 -0.31
C ALA A 362 19.30 -4.52 -1.81
N THR A 363 19.40 -3.46 -2.64
CA THR A 363 19.55 -3.59 -4.10
C THR A 363 20.74 -4.47 -4.46
N LYS A 364 21.90 -4.16 -3.87
CA LYS A 364 23.13 -4.93 -4.10
C LYS A 364 22.99 -6.40 -3.66
N TYR A 365 22.32 -6.66 -2.55
CA TYR A 365 22.07 -8.02 -2.09
C TYR A 365 21.21 -8.82 -3.09
N VAL A 366 20.16 -8.20 -3.64
CA VAL A 366 19.31 -8.83 -4.65
C VAL A 366 20.09 -9.13 -5.94
N GLU A 367 20.86 -8.15 -6.44
CA GLU A 367 21.59 -8.30 -7.71
C GLU A 367 22.82 -9.18 -7.60
N GLU A 368 23.65 -8.98 -6.56
CA GLU A 368 24.94 -9.66 -6.45
C GLU A 368 24.88 -11.00 -5.71
N THR A 369 24.00 -11.13 -4.71
CA THR A 369 23.90 -12.36 -3.89
C THR A 369 22.80 -13.28 -4.40
N LEU A 370 21.56 -12.74 -4.54
CA LEU A 370 20.44 -13.54 -5.02
C LEU A 370 20.48 -13.76 -6.53
N LYS A 371 21.21 -12.94 -7.29
CA LYS A 371 21.29 -12.96 -8.76
C LYS A 371 19.92 -12.77 -9.42
N LEU A 372 19.09 -11.91 -8.83
CA LEU A 372 17.77 -11.56 -9.33
C LEU A 372 17.79 -10.16 -9.95
N LYS A 373 16.87 -9.92 -10.88
CA LYS A 373 16.70 -8.62 -11.53
C LYS A 373 16.10 -7.62 -10.53
N VAL A 374 16.56 -6.37 -10.59
CA VAL A 374 15.95 -5.25 -9.87
C VAL A 374 15.46 -4.22 -10.86
N ASP A 375 14.18 -3.86 -10.77
CA ASP A 375 13.59 -2.75 -11.51
C ASP A 375 13.25 -1.61 -10.55
N CYS A 376 13.63 -0.37 -10.90
CA CYS A 376 13.32 0.80 -10.10
C CYS A 376 12.22 1.63 -10.78
N THR A 377 11.22 2.04 -10.02
CA THR A 377 10.08 2.84 -10.51
C THR A 377 9.97 4.17 -9.78
N PRO A 378 9.24 5.15 -10.32
CA PRO A 378 8.81 6.31 -9.56
C PRO A 378 8.06 5.89 -8.28
N THR A 379 8.04 6.78 -7.29
CA THR A 379 7.34 6.54 -6.02
C THR A 379 5.84 6.46 -6.21
N GLY A 380 5.25 5.41 -5.66
CA GLY A 380 3.82 5.14 -5.68
C GLY A 380 3.55 3.68 -6.02
N VAL A 381 2.74 3.04 -5.18
CA VAL A 381 2.45 1.60 -5.27
C VAL A 381 1.94 1.14 -6.63
N LYS A 382 1.21 1.99 -7.37
CA LYS A 382 0.76 1.68 -8.75
C LYS A 382 1.90 1.41 -9.71
N TYR A 383 2.97 2.23 -9.67
CA TYR A 383 4.12 2.05 -10.53
C TYR A 383 4.86 0.75 -10.21
N LEU A 384 4.97 0.43 -8.90
CA LEU A 384 5.54 -0.84 -8.45
C LEU A 384 4.71 -2.03 -8.95
N HIS A 385 3.40 -1.97 -8.78
CA HIS A 385 2.47 -3.02 -9.20
C HIS A 385 2.55 -3.26 -10.71
N HIS A 386 2.41 -2.21 -11.53
CA HIS A 386 2.49 -2.32 -12.99
C HIS A 386 3.87 -2.77 -13.51
N ALA A 387 4.95 -2.49 -12.79
CA ALA A 387 6.25 -3.01 -13.16
C ALA A 387 6.38 -4.49 -12.77
N ALA A 388 5.82 -4.89 -11.62
CA ALA A 388 5.79 -6.28 -11.17
C ALA A 388 4.96 -7.18 -12.08
N GLU A 389 3.83 -6.68 -12.63
CA GLU A 389 2.99 -7.40 -13.61
C GLU A 389 3.73 -7.78 -14.91
N LYS A 390 4.84 -7.11 -15.23
CA LYS A 390 5.66 -7.39 -16.43
C LYS A 390 6.68 -8.51 -16.22
N LEU A 391 6.82 -8.98 -15.00
CA LEU A 391 7.70 -10.09 -14.64
C LEU A 391 6.90 -11.39 -14.51
N ASP A 392 7.56 -12.53 -14.66
CA ASP A 392 6.92 -13.80 -14.37
C ASP A 392 6.50 -13.85 -12.91
N ILE A 393 7.43 -13.52 -12.01
CA ILE A 393 7.18 -13.36 -10.57
C ILE A 393 7.78 -12.01 -10.14
N GLY A 394 6.93 -11.04 -9.85
CA GLY A 394 7.33 -9.70 -9.43
C GLY A 394 7.14 -9.50 -7.94
N VAL A 395 8.22 -9.35 -7.18
CA VAL A 395 8.19 -9.04 -5.74
C VAL A 395 8.35 -7.53 -5.58
N TYR A 396 7.43 -6.87 -4.89
CA TYR A 396 7.59 -5.47 -4.56
C TYR A 396 7.12 -5.16 -3.15
N PHE A 397 7.89 -4.34 -2.45
CA PHE A 397 7.53 -3.71 -1.19
C PHE A 397 8.12 -2.30 -1.16
N GLU A 398 7.30 -1.33 -0.77
CA GLU A 398 7.82 -0.04 -0.35
C GLU A 398 8.46 -0.18 1.04
N ALA A 399 9.45 0.65 1.34
CA ALA A 399 10.09 0.64 2.66
C ALA A 399 9.12 0.87 3.84
N ASN A 400 7.90 1.37 3.60
CA ASN A 400 6.85 1.50 4.62
C ASN A 400 6.10 0.19 4.91
N GLY A 401 6.44 -0.91 4.20
CA GLY A 401 5.86 -2.22 4.37
C GLY A 401 4.63 -2.52 3.51
N HIS A 402 4.23 -1.61 2.60
CA HIS A 402 3.17 -1.90 1.64
C HIS A 402 3.74 -2.64 0.42
N GLY A 403 3.26 -3.83 0.15
CA GLY A 403 3.77 -4.62 -0.96
C GLY A 403 3.10 -5.97 -1.09
N THR A 404 3.47 -6.71 -2.12
CA THR A 404 3.01 -8.09 -2.35
C THR A 404 3.88 -8.77 -3.42
N VAL A 405 3.49 -9.96 -3.84
CA VAL A 405 4.08 -10.69 -4.98
C VAL A 405 3.03 -10.91 -6.05
N ILE A 406 3.35 -10.57 -7.27
CA ILE A 406 2.49 -10.79 -8.45
C ILE A 406 3.05 -11.95 -9.27
N PHE A 407 2.18 -12.86 -9.65
CA PHE A 407 2.47 -13.93 -10.61
C PHE A 407 1.71 -13.62 -11.90
N SER A 408 2.40 -13.60 -13.04
CA SER A 408 1.73 -13.43 -14.33
C SER A 408 0.80 -14.60 -14.63
N ALA A 409 -0.21 -14.39 -15.49
CA ALA A 409 -1.14 -15.45 -15.88
C ALA A 409 -0.40 -16.64 -16.51
N ASP A 410 0.58 -16.36 -17.37
CA ASP A 410 1.40 -17.40 -18.02
C ASP A 410 2.25 -18.17 -16.99
N THR A 411 2.72 -17.50 -15.96
CA THR A 411 3.45 -18.13 -14.84
C THR A 411 2.54 -19.06 -14.05
N LEU A 412 1.32 -18.61 -13.72
CA LEU A 412 0.34 -19.45 -13.02
C LEU A 412 0.00 -20.71 -13.82
N ASP A 413 -0.20 -20.57 -15.12
CA ASP A 413 -0.45 -21.69 -16.04
C ASP A 413 0.76 -22.63 -16.13
N THR A 414 1.97 -22.08 -16.23
CA THR A 414 3.22 -22.86 -16.25
C THR A 414 3.40 -23.68 -14.97
N ILE A 415 3.16 -23.07 -13.79
CA ILE A 415 3.26 -23.75 -12.49
C ILE A 415 2.16 -24.81 -12.35
N ALA A 416 0.94 -24.52 -12.81
CA ALA A 416 -0.17 -25.47 -12.74
C ALA A 416 0.07 -26.74 -13.57
N LYS A 417 0.64 -26.58 -14.78
CA LYS A 417 0.92 -27.68 -15.73
C LYS A 417 2.26 -28.38 -15.50
N HIS A 418 3.11 -27.84 -14.62
CA HIS A 418 4.43 -28.43 -14.40
C HIS A 418 4.34 -29.78 -13.68
N GLU A 419 4.96 -30.79 -14.26
CA GLU A 419 5.09 -32.14 -13.68
C GLU A 419 6.48 -32.28 -13.05
N PRO A 420 6.57 -32.54 -11.73
CA PRO A 420 7.84 -32.71 -11.04
C PRO A 420 8.49 -34.07 -11.41
N ARG A 421 9.79 -34.09 -11.61
CA ARG A 421 10.57 -35.25 -12.01
C ARG A 421 10.97 -36.16 -10.84
N ASN A 422 10.90 -35.66 -9.62
CA ASN A 422 11.30 -36.35 -8.40
C ASN A 422 10.55 -35.81 -7.16
N PRO A 423 10.61 -36.52 -6.00
CA PRO A 423 9.91 -36.11 -4.79
C PRO A 423 10.33 -34.73 -4.27
N GLY A 424 11.57 -34.31 -4.41
CA GLY A 424 12.06 -33.00 -3.97
C GLY A 424 11.48 -31.88 -4.80
N GLU A 425 11.44 -32.01 -6.13
CA GLU A 425 10.77 -31.07 -7.03
C GLU A 425 9.27 -30.96 -6.70
N LYS A 426 8.63 -32.10 -6.41
CA LYS A 426 7.22 -32.13 -6.02
C LYS A 426 6.98 -31.34 -4.73
N GLU A 427 7.83 -31.54 -3.73
CA GLU A 427 7.72 -30.81 -2.47
C GLU A 427 7.84 -29.29 -2.67
N ALA A 428 8.85 -28.84 -3.41
CA ALA A 428 9.05 -27.42 -3.69
C ALA A 428 7.90 -26.83 -4.52
N LEU A 429 7.37 -27.59 -5.50
CA LEU A 429 6.24 -27.16 -6.32
C LEU A 429 4.96 -27.02 -5.48
N ASP A 430 4.72 -27.93 -4.54
CA ASP A 430 3.56 -27.85 -3.65
C ASP A 430 3.67 -26.64 -2.71
N VAL A 431 4.87 -26.31 -2.22
CA VAL A 431 5.13 -25.08 -1.45
C VAL A 431 4.88 -23.84 -2.30
N LEU A 432 5.38 -23.79 -3.53
CA LEU A 432 5.17 -22.68 -4.44
C LEU A 432 3.68 -22.43 -4.72
N ARG A 433 2.93 -23.48 -5.00
CA ARG A 433 1.46 -23.43 -5.20
C ARG A 433 0.73 -22.93 -3.95
N ALA A 434 1.16 -23.36 -2.77
CA ALA A 434 0.60 -22.89 -1.51
C ALA A 434 0.91 -21.41 -1.26
N CYS A 435 2.12 -20.93 -1.55
CA CYS A 435 2.48 -19.53 -1.46
C CYS A 435 1.66 -18.66 -2.42
N ILE A 436 1.38 -19.11 -3.65
CA ILE A 436 0.50 -18.39 -4.59
C ILE A 436 -0.89 -18.18 -3.98
N ASN A 437 -1.43 -19.17 -3.26
CA ASN A 437 -2.73 -19.08 -2.60
C ASN A 437 -2.67 -18.25 -1.30
N LEU A 438 -1.51 -18.21 -0.64
CA LEU A 438 -1.28 -17.42 0.57
C LEU A 438 -1.10 -15.93 0.28
N ILE A 439 -0.57 -15.57 -0.88
CA ILE A 439 -0.31 -14.19 -1.27
C ILE A 439 -1.56 -13.55 -1.86
N ASN A 440 -1.93 -12.36 -1.38
CA ASN A 440 -3.00 -11.60 -2.01
C ASN A 440 -2.51 -11.01 -3.34
N GLN A 441 -3.01 -11.55 -4.45
CA GLN A 441 -2.60 -11.17 -5.80
C GLN A 441 -3.18 -9.81 -6.27
N SER A 442 -4.00 -9.16 -5.45
CA SER A 442 -4.72 -7.95 -5.85
C SER A 442 -4.04 -6.69 -5.36
N VAL A 443 -3.52 -6.72 -4.13
CA VAL A 443 -2.96 -5.55 -3.43
C VAL A 443 -2.11 -6.02 -2.25
N GLY A 444 -1.27 -5.15 -1.71
CA GLY A 444 -0.56 -5.38 -0.45
C GLY A 444 -1.52 -5.69 0.68
N ASP A 445 -1.28 -6.77 1.41
CA ASP A 445 -2.16 -7.30 2.44
C ASP A 445 -1.32 -7.71 3.66
N ALA A 446 -1.32 -6.85 4.67
CA ALA A 446 -0.48 -7.04 5.84
C ALA A 446 -0.75 -8.37 6.57
N LEU A 447 -2.00 -8.87 6.55
CA LEU A 447 -2.35 -10.17 7.14
C LEU A 447 -1.78 -11.34 6.33
N SER A 448 -1.86 -11.27 5.01
CA SER A 448 -1.25 -12.22 4.10
C SER A 448 0.28 -12.16 4.16
N ASP A 449 0.84 -10.95 4.15
CA ASP A 449 2.27 -10.72 4.09
C ASP A 449 2.99 -11.22 5.34
N PHE A 450 2.44 -10.97 6.55
CA PHE A 450 3.08 -11.52 7.74
C PHE A 450 3.00 -13.06 7.78
N LEU A 451 1.91 -13.67 7.33
CA LEU A 451 1.83 -15.13 7.24
C LEU A 451 2.88 -15.68 6.26
N LEU A 452 3.11 -15.01 5.12
CA LEU A 452 4.15 -15.39 4.18
C LEU A 452 5.54 -15.28 4.81
N VAL A 453 5.84 -14.20 5.52
CA VAL A 453 7.11 -14.02 6.24
C VAL A 453 7.32 -15.16 7.24
N GLU A 454 6.30 -15.53 8.01
CA GLU A 454 6.39 -16.62 8.99
C GLU A 454 6.61 -18.00 8.31
N VAL A 455 6.00 -18.24 7.15
CA VAL A 455 6.31 -19.44 6.32
C VAL A 455 7.77 -19.45 5.92
N VAL A 456 8.29 -18.33 5.41
CA VAL A 456 9.68 -18.23 4.97
C VAL A 456 10.65 -18.47 6.12
N LEU A 457 10.42 -17.83 7.28
CA LEU A 457 11.25 -18.01 8.47
C LEU A 457 11.22 -19.46 8.98
N ALA A 458 10.05 -20.11 8.96
CA ALA A 458 9.91 -21.51 9.33
C ALA A 458 10.69 -22.46 8.40
N HIS A 459 10.64 -22.24 7.08
CA HIS A 459 11.42 -23.03 6.12
C HIS A 459 12.93 -22.81 6.24
N LYS A 460 13.36 -21.58 6.47
CA LYS A 460 14.78 -21.23 6.66
C LYS A 460 15.29 -21.58 8.07
N GLN A 461 14.42 -21.87 9.01
CA GLN A 461 14.72 -22.02 10.43
C GLN A 461 15.45 -20.80 11.00
N TRP A 462 15.00 -19.60 10.60
CA TRP A 462 15.57 -18.33 10.99
C TRP A 462 14.70 -17.64 12.05
N GLY A 463 15.39 -16.98 12.98
CA GLY A 463 14.83 -15.93 13.82
C GLY A 463 15.08 -14.54 13.21
N PRO A 464 14.70 -13.48 13.92
CA PRO A 464 14.87 -12.12 13.44
C PRO A 464 16.35 -11.70 13.33
N GLN A 465 17.26 -12.31 14.12
CA GLN A 465 18.69 -12.02 14.08
C GLN A 465 19.35 -12.59 12.82
N GLU A 466 19.03 -13.83 12.42
CA GLU A 466 19.50 -14.43 11.17
C GLU A 466 19.00 -13.63 9.97
N TRP A 467 17.73 -13.22 10.01
CA TRP A 467 17.16 -12.37 8.97
C TRP A 467 17.88 -11.03 8.86
N LEU A 468 18.11 -10.33 9.99
CA LEU A 468 18.87 -9.08 10.00
C LEU A 468 20.29 -9.25 9.43
N SER A 469 20.92 -10.39 9.65
CA SER A 469 22.33 -10.64 9.26
C SER A 469 22.52 -10.91 7.76
N THR A 470 21.45 -10.99 6.96
CA THR A 470 21.54 -11.26 5.51
C THR A 470 22.34 -10.19 4.75
N TYR A 471 22.22 -8.93 5.14
CA TYR A 471 23.04 -7.80 4.68
C TYR A 471 23.02 -6.69 5.73
N SER A 472 23.84 -5.66 5.57
CA SER A 472 23.86 -4.49 6.47
C SER A 472 23.37 -3.26 5.70
N ASP A 473 22.34 -2.59 6.23
CA ASP A 473 21.84 -1.37 5.62
C ASP A 473 22.89 -0.26 5.63
N LEU A 474 22.96 0.49 4.54
CA LEU A 474 23.73 1.72 4.52
C LEU A 474 23.01 2.77 5.39
N PRO A 475 23.75 3.47 6.27
CA PRO A 475 23.19 4.62 6.96
C PRO A 475 22.61 5.61 5.98
N ASN A 476 21.37 6.04 6.21
CA ASN A 476 20.69 6.96 5.33
C ASN A 476 20.00 8.10 6.09
N ARG A 477 19.68 9.18 5.36
CA ARG A 477 18.95 10.33 5.86
C ARG A 477 17.94 10.81 4.83
N LEU A 478 16.71 11.03 5.28
CA LEU A 478 15.66 11.70 4.52
C LEU A 478 15.44 13.10 5.10
N LEU A 479 15.52 14.12 4.25
CA LEU A 479 15.26 15.51 4.62
C LEU A 479 14.12 16.08 3.77
N LYS A 480 13.42 17.06 4.34
CA LYS A 480 12.39 17.84 3.67
C LYS A 480 12.90 19.26 3.47
N VAL A 481 12.89 19.76 2.25
CA VAL A 481 13.24 21.14 1.88
C VAL A 481 11.96 21.85 1.48
N GLN A 482 11.57 22.90 2.21
CA GLN A 482 10.50 23.78 1.77
C GLN A 482 10.98 24.59 0.58
N VAL A 483 10.15 24.76 -0.44
CA VAL A 483 10.47 25.51 -1.67
C VAL A 483 9.27 26.38 -2.05
N GLN A 484 9.52 27.45 -2.81
CA GLN A 484 8.44 28.35 -3.26
C GLN A 484 7.52 27.69 -4.27
N ASP A 485 8.09 26.93 -5.20
CA ASP A 485 7.35 26.17 -6.21
C ASP A 485 8.04 24.83 -6.47
N ARG A 486 7.43 23.72 -6.04
CA ARG A 486 7.95 22.38 -6.28
C ARG A 486 7.94 21.96 -7.75
N ARG A 487 7.11 22.59 -8.60
CA ARG A 487 6.93 22.22 -10.02
C ARG A 487 8.15 22.49 -10.87
N ILE A 488 9.08 23.32 -10.39
CA ILE A 488 10.36 23.53 -11.06
C ILE A 488 11.29 22.32 -10.97
N PHE A 489 11.10 21.44 -9.97
CA PHE A 489 11.90 20.24 -9.78
C PHE A 489 11.31 19.08 -10.58
N LYS A 490 11.89 18.81 -11.75
CA LYS A 490 11.49 17.69 -12.61
C LYS A 490 12.53 16.59 -12.53
N THR A 491 12.08 15.36 -12.58
CA THR A 491 12.91 14.17 -12.43
C THR A 491 12.83 13.25 -13.64
N THR A 492 13.80 12.37 -13.76
CA THR A 492 13.89 11.24 -14.70
C THR A 492 14.48 10.04 -13.97
N ASP A 493 14.67 8.91 -14.66
CA ASP A 493 15.32 7.72 -14.13
C ASP A 493 14.67 7.26 -12.80
N ALA A 494 13.35 7.05 -12.82
CA ALA A 494 12.58 6.67 -11.63
C ALA A 494 12.80 7.62 -10.43
N GLU A 495 12.78 8.91 -10.66
CA GLU A 495 12.99 9.98 -9.68
C GLU A 495 14.41 10.06 -9.09
N ARG A 496 15.36 9.26 -9.59
CA ARG A 496 16.74 9.25 -9.09
C ARG A 496 17.59 10.42 -9.59
N LYS A 497 17.18 11.12 -10.66
CA LYS A 497 17.91 12.24 -11.25
C LYS A 497 16.99 13.40 -11.56
N LEU A 498 17.45 14.61 -11.23
CA LEU A 498 16.79 15.85 -11.62
C LEU A 498 17.13 16.21 -13.07
N THR A 499 16.12 16.62 -13.83
CA THR A 499 16.28 17.26 -15.14
C THR A 499 16.09 18.79 -15.05
N SER A 500 15.48 19.27 -13.98
CA SER A 500 15.27 20.69 -13.69
C SER A 500 15.28 20.90 -12.17
N PRO A 501 15.87 22.01 -11.66
CA PRO A 501 16.58 23.09 -12.36
C PRO A 501 17.86 22.63 -13.05
N GLU A 502 18.21 23.31 -14.17
CA GLU A 502 19.40 22.98 -14.95
C GLU A 502 20.68 23.10 -14.10
N GLY A 503 21.59 22.14 -14.23
CA GLY A 503 22.86 22.08 -13.52
C GLY A 503 22.77 21.56 -12.08
N LEU A 504 21.60 21.50 -11.45
CA LEU A 504 21.47 21.06 -10.06
C LEU A 504 21.91 19.59 -9.89
N GLN A 505 21.54 18.70 -10.82
CA GLN A 505 21.97 17.30 -10.75
C GLN A 505 23.49 17.16 -10.78
N ALA A 506 24.17 17.92 -11.61
CA ALA A 506 25.64 17.89 -11.69
C ALA A 506 26.31 18.33 -10.37
N LEU A 507 25.71 19.26 -9.63
CA LEU A 507 26.17 19.66 -8.31
C LEU A 507 25.97 18.56 -7.28
N ILE A 508 24.81 17.89 -7.31
CA ILE A 508 24.52 16.74 -6.44
C ILE A 508 25.53 15.61 -6.73
N ASP A 509 25.74 15.26 -7.99
CA ASP A 509 26.67 14.19 -8.38
C ASP A 509 28.11 14.47 -7.91
N LYS A 510 28.55 15.72 -7.90
CA LYS A 510 29.87 16.11 -7.34
C LYS A 510 29.96 15.85 -5.83
N GLU A 511 28.90 16.08 -5.07
CA GLU A 511 28.91 15.78 -3.63
C GLU A 511 28.86 14.28 -3.39
N VAL A 512 28.05 13.52 -4.14
CA VAL A 512 27.98 12.06 -4.08
C VAL A 512 29.34 11.41 -4.36
N GLN A 513 30.09 11.88 -5.37
CA GLN A 513 31.42 11.34 -5.73
C GLN A 513 32.47 11.46 -4.62
N LYS A 514 32.29 12.36 -3.65
CA LYS A 514 33.21 12.55 -2.53
C LYS A 514 32.99 11.54 -1.40
N VAL A 515 31.93 10.77 -1.45
CA VAL A 515 31.43 9.93 -0.37
C VAL A 515 31.49 8.46 -0.76
N ARG A 516 32.08 7.62 0.10
CA ARG A 516 32.15 6.17 -0.15
C ARG A 516 30.77 5.55 -0.03
N GLN A 517 30.40 4.71 -1.01
CA GLN A 517 29.07 4.14 -1.17
C GLN A 517 27.96 5.21 -1.11
N GLY A 518 28.30 6.44 -1.52
CA GLY A 518 27.39 7.57 -1.54
C GLY A 518 26.33 7.45 -2.62
N ARG A 519 25.08 7.71 -2.25
CA ARG A 519 23.97 7.90 -3.18
C ARG A 519 23.05 8.99 -2.63
N SER A 520 22.58 9.87 -3.51
CA SER A 520 21.60 10.88 -3.11
C SER A 520 20.72 11.25 -4.31
N PHE A 521 19.49 11.57 -4.02
CA PHE A 521 18.55 12.11 -4.99
C PHE A 521 17.61 13.13 -4.32
N ALA A 522 17.00 13.97 -5.16
CA ALA A 522 16.01 14.94 -4.75
C ALA A 522 14.78 14.85 -5.66
N ARG A 523 13.59 14.89 -5.10
CA ARG A 523 12.35 14.88 -5.86
C ARG A 523 11.28 15.78 -5.24
N ALA A 524 10.43 16.35 -6.08
CA ALA A 524 9.27 17.10 -5.62
C ALA A 524 8.31 16.21 -4.80
N SER A 525 7.77 16.74 -3.70
CA SER A 525 6.70 16.08 -2.96
C SER A 525 5.44 15.99 -3.82
N GLY A 526 4.73 14.87 -3.76
CA GLY A 526 3.43 14.71 -4.43
C GLY A 526 2.32 15.59 -3.84
N THR A 527 2.46 16.03 -2.57
CA THR A 527 1.35 16.59 -1.79
C THR A 527 1.58 18.01 -1.25
N GLU A 528 2.81 18.52 -1.20
CA GLU A 528 3.14 19.82 -0.58
C GLU A 528 4.27 20.53 -1.35
N ASP A 529 4.42 21.85 -1.19
CA ASP A 529 5.51 22.61 -1.80
C ASP A 529 6.83 22.38 -1.06
N ALA A 530 7.31 21.19 -1.24
CA ALA A 530 8.56 20.69 -0.69
C ALA A 530 9.26 19.74 -1.65
N VAL A 531 10.57 19.63 -1.47
CA VAL A 531 11.42 18.63 -2.13
C VAL A 531 11.91 17.66 -1.06
N ARG A 532 11.83 16.37 -1.35
CA ARG A 532 12.40 15.31 -0.52
C ARG A 532 13.82 15.04 -0.98
N VAL A 533 14.76 15.08 -0.06
CA VAL A 533 16.17 14.74 -0.28
C VAL A 533 16.48 13.47 0.48
N TYR A 534 16.93 12.46 -0.25
CA TYR A 534 17.45 11.20 0.32
C TYR A 534 18.96 11.14 0.12
N ALA A 535 19.69 10.69 1.12
CA ALA A 535 21.12 10.40 1.00
C ALA A 535 21.48 9.16 1.81
N GLU A 536 22.40 8.35 1.30
CA GLU A 536 23.00 7.22 2.00
C GLU A 536 24.50 7.17 1.75
N ALA A 537 25.24 6.57 2.68
CA ALA A 537 26.69 6.46 2.63
C ALA A 537 27.20 5.31 3.51
N GLU A 538 28.50 4.99 3.43
CA GLU A 538 29.15 3.97 4.23
C GLU A 538 29.02 4.22 5.74
N THR A 539 29.06 5.49 6.17
CA THR A 539 28.94 5.89 7.58
C THR A 539 27.78 6.85 7.82
N ARG A 540 27.25 6.85 9.04
CA ARG A 540 26.19 7.79 9.46
C ARG A 540 26.61 9.25 9.27
N ALA A 541 27.83 9.59 9.64
CA ALA A 541 28.35 10.95 9.54
C ALA A 541 28.41 11.43 8.08
N GLU A 542 28.85 10.57 7.16
CA GLU A 542 28.89 10.87 5.73
C GLU A 542 27.48 10.99 5.13
N ALA A 543 26.54 10.12 5.52
CA ALA A 543 25.15 10.20 5.06
C ALA A 543 24.48 11.50 5.53
N ASP A 544 24.69 11.90 6.77
CA ASP A 544 24.14 13.14 7.35
C ASP A 544 24.76 14.38 6.70
N ASP A 545 26.05 14.37 6.41
CA ASP A 545 26.75 15.47 5.72
C ASP A 545 26.31 15.60 4.26
N LEU A 546 26.25 14.47 3.53
CA LEU A 546 25.75 14.44 2.16
C LEU A 546 24.32 14.95 2.08
N ALA A 547 23.45 14.48 2.97
CA ALA A 547 22.05 14.93 3.02
C ALA A 547 21.94 16.45 3.23
N ARG A 548 22.72 17.03 4.15
CA ARG A 548 22.74 18.50 4.39
C ARG A 548 23.23 19.26 3.17
N LYS A 549 24.32 18.82 2.53
CA LYS A 549 24.86 19.49 1.34
C LYS A 549 23.84 19.48 0.20
N VAL A 550 23.19 18.34 -0.07
CA VAL A 550 22.15 18.26 -1.10
C VAL A 550 20.91 19.08 -0.72
N HIS A 551 20.52 19.08 0.56
CA HIS A 551 19.46 19.95 1.08
C HIS A 551 19.75 21.43 0.76
N ASP A 552 20.96 21.90 1.03
CA ASP A 552 21.34 23.30 0.81
C ASP A 552 21.38 23.67 -0.68
N LEU A 553 21.84 22.75 -1.54
CA LEU A 553 21.77 22.91 -2.99
C LEU A 553 20.32 23.03 -3.49
N VAL A 554 19.43 22.17 -3.01
CA VAL A 554 18.01 22.21 -3.37
C VAL A 554 17.36 23.49 -2.85
N LYS A 555 17.66 23.91 -1.63
CA LYS A 555 17.16 25.14 -1.02
C LYS A 555 17.57 26.36 -1.83
N ALA A 556 18.82 26.45 -2.21
CA ALA A 556 19.33 27.56 -3.04
C ALA A 556 18.66 27.62 -4.43
N ALA A 557 18.38 26.44 -5.03
CA ALA A 557 17.70 26.36 -6.32
C ALA A 557 16.17 26.63 -6.20
N GLY A 558 15.57 26.36 -5.06
CA GLY A 558 14.11 26.51 -4.82
C GLY A 558 13.67 27.90 -4.33
N GLY A 559 14.61 28.86 -4.17
CA GLY A 559 14.31 30.24 -3.76
C GLY A 559 13.77 30.34 -2.32
N ALA A 560 14.13 29.41 -1.41
CA ALA A 560 13.66 29.35 -0.02
C ALA A 560 14.71 29.88 0.98
#